data_c7c8352c66a6a257848213f6131a5e2d
#
_entry.id   c7c8352c66a6a257848213f6131a5e2d
#
_cell.length_a   1.000
_cell.length_b   1.000
_cell.length_c   1.000
_cell.angle_alpha   90.00
_cell.angle_beta   90.00
_cell.angle_gamma   90.00
#
_symmetry.space_group_name_H-M   'P 1'
#
loop_
_entity.id
_entity.type
_entity.pdbx_description
1 polymer ?
#
loop_
_entity_poly.entity_id
_entity_poly.type
_entity_poly.pdbx_seq_one_letter_code
_entity_poly.pdbx_strand_id
1 'polypeptide(L)'
;MTSNSSSSAAVRFVIVGFDGLRPDSVEADMPALSRFMASNHSWSHYLADFPTETYVNHPGIFSGFRPTGHGLVANCYWRRDMGGADGVFFGFDLEHVLRHRREDGLLLVPTMGERLGAAGKTMRVYCANSKGSTRLQHLYADRYPDHVCACVHDLVTSVADNERRELVEDFGPGVPLEFPDFRGTKLVVDLFFERELPRGLGDVTVLWIGEPDHSSHEFGIDDERTREARRDADRQFARVLEWWETEGRDAGVQLVVMSDHGHGVVRRHFDMKGILEKAGLSILMGREVLEGADTASADAVLVGTYCAGLWFTNPADLSLQLRARDALMASPDIGLLFSPSDPEQPCSIEGRIPGTFSERLVFTDGRRSPDLRIVPRGDPETGGLVMAPELPLGAGNHGGLLPQEINAVLAVGGSAFPGSAVHDDPAGHADLAVTIMTLEGLLAGSDMVKPTGRLLDEALPGGPVRRTPAGEAFDLTFGAFHQRIERLSSGGCAYVTCAHRINNDGWTPERGLPEGARTDDDDCLKEENR
;
A
#
# COMPACT_ATOMS: atom_id res chain seq x y z
N MET A 1 40.54 -29.36 17.71
CA MET A 1 40.08 -28.28 16.81
C MET A 1 38.67 -27.95 17.23
N THR A 2 38.54 -26.96 18.10
CA THR A 2 37.25 -26.48 18.59
C THR A 2 36.69 -25.49 17.57
N SER A 3 35.63 -25.86 16.89
CA SER A 3 34.89 -24.98 16.01
C SER A 3 34.23 -23.88 16.87
N ASN A 4 34.80 -22.68 16.83
CA ASN A 4 34.12 -21.48 17.28
C ASN A 4 32.92 -21.23 16.31
N SER A 5 31.74 -21.73 16.64
CA SER A 5 30.51 -21.19 16.13
C SER A 5 30.32 -19.82 16.79
N SER A 6 30.77 -18.75 16.13
CA SER A 6 30.29 -17.42 16.44
C SER A 6 28.77 -17.46 16.23
N SER A 7 28.00 -17.47 17.32
CA SER A 7 26.59 -17.21 17.24
C SER A 7 26.47 -15.80 16.66
N SER A 8 26.11 -15.69 15.38
CA SER A 8 25.63 -14.44 14.82
C SER A 8 24.54 -13.92 15.73
N ALA A 9 24.72 -12.74 16.31
CA ALA A 9 23.65 -12.10 17.07
C ALA A 9 22.40 -12.10 16.20
N ALA A 10 21.25 -12.49 16.78
CA ALA A 10 20.00 -12.52 16.04
C ALA A 10 19.72 -11.10 15.51
N VAL A 11 19.52 -11.00 14.21
CA VAL A 11 19.12 -9.73 13.59
C VAL A 11 17.71 -9.40 14.07
N ARG A 12 17.48 -8.17 14.48
CA ARG A 12 16.14 -7.68 14.88
C ARG A 12 15.80 -6.43 14.09
N PHE A 13 14.52 -6.24 13.83
CA PHE A 13 14.03 -5.09 13.10
C PHE A 13 13.06 -4.27 13.97
N VAL A 14 13.26 -2.96 13.95
CA VAL A 14 12.25 -1.97 14.37
C VAL A 14 11.85 -1.20 13.12
N ILE A 15 10.59 -1.30 12.76
CA ILE A 15 9.99 -0.62 11.61
C ILE A 15 9.14 0.52 12.15
N VAL A 16 9.45 1.76 11.74
CA VAL A 16 8.61 2.94 12.01
C VAL A 16 7.93 3.32 10.70
N GLY A 17 6.62 3.11 10.65
CA GLY A 17 5.79 3.48 9.50
C GLY A 17 5.05 4.79 9.74
N PHE A 18 4.99 5.63 8.71
CA PHE A 18 4.19 6.86 8.68
C PHE A 18 3.16 6.73 7.57
N ASP A 19 1.88 6.66 7.93
CA ASP A 19 0.80 6.51 6.95
C ASP A 19 0.72 7.75 6.05
N GLY A 20 0.67 7.55 4.74
CA GLY A 20 0.48 8.61 3.76
C GLY A 20 1.60 9.66 3.65
N LEU A 21 2.81 9.39 4.17
CA LEU A 21 3.90 10.37 4.17
C LEU A 21 4.58 10.50 2.80
N ARG A 22 4.53 11.71 2.24
CA ARG A 22 5.21 12.07 0.99
C ARG A 22 6.69 12.40 1.23
N PRO A 23 7.61 11.98 0.32
CA PRO A 23 9.03 12.31 0.44
C PRO A 23 9.33 13.81 0.50
N ASP A 24 8.60 14.64 -0.26
CA ASP A 24 8.78 16.10 -0.31
C ASP A 24 8.35 16.83 0.98
N SER A 25 7.53 16.17 1.83
CA SER A 25 7.13 16.71 3.13
C SER A 25 8.18 16.48 4.22
N VAL A 26 9.11 15.55 4.03
CA VAL A 26 10.12 15.19 5.04
C VAL A 26 11.09 16.33 5.28
N GLU A 27 11.65 16.91 4.22
CA GLU A 27 12.63 17.99 4.33
C GLU A 27 12.05 19.22 5.04
N ALA A 28 10.77 19.52 4.79
CA ALA A 28 10.12 20.72 5.31
C ALA A 28 9.75 20.63 6.80
N ASP A 29 9.28 19.47 7.27
CA ASP A 29 8.61 19.34 8.56
C ASP A 29 9.20 18.27 9.49
N MET A 30 10.12 17.40 9.02
CA MET A 30 10.59 16.22 9.76
C MET A 30 12.13 16.13 9.85
N PRO A 31 12.77 17.02 10.64
CA PRO A 31 14.23 17.10 10.69
C PRO A 31 14.92 15.86 11.25
N ALA A 32 14.31 15.09 12.16
CA ALA A 32 14.90 13.86 12.67
C ALA A 32 14.90 12.77 11.60
N LEU A 33 13.81 12.62 10.84
CA LEU A 33 13.72 11.69 9.73
C LEU A 33 14.66 12.10 8.59
N SER A 34 14.71 13.38 8.23
CA SER A 34 15.63 13.90 7.21
C SER A 34 17.10 13.59 7.57
N ARG A 35 17.49 13.76 8.85
CA ARG A 35 18.83 13.40 9.35
C ARG A 35 19.09 11.89 9.24
N PHE A 36 18.11 11.05 9.60
CA PHE A 36 18.24 9.60 9.49
C PHE A 36 18.43 9.16 8.04
N MET A 37 17.64 9.69 7.11
CA MET A 37 17.74 9.41 5.67
C MET A 37 19.11 9.82 5.11
N ALA A 38 19.61 10.99 5.48
CA ALA A 38 20.91 11.48 5.03
C ALA A 38 22.12 10.68 5.57
N SER A 39 21.94 9.99 6.70
CA SER A 39 23.02 9.27 7.39
C SER A 39 22.99 7.75 7.16
N ASN A 40 22.00 7.23 6.46
CA ASN A 40 21.77 5.80 6.22
C ASN A 40 21.42 5.55 4.74
N HIS A 41 20.96 4.34 4.39
CA HIS A 41 20.48 4.06 3.04
C HIS A 41 19.04 4.57 2.87
N SER A 42 18.77 5.27 1.76
CA SER A 42 17.43 5.73 1.36
C SER A 42 17.22 5.58 -0.15
N TRP A 43 15.97 5.55 -0.59
CA TRP A 43 15.61 5.40 -2.00
C TRP A 43 14.87 6.62 -2.50
N SER A 44 15.31 7.20 -3.63
CA SER A 44 14.63 8.30 -4.32
C SER A 44 13.34 7.86 -5.02
N HIS A 45 13.22 6.57 -5.33
CA HIS A 45 12.08 5.93 -5.98
C HIS A 45 11.62 4.71 -5.17
N TYR A 46 11.05 4.94 -3.98
CA TYR A 46 10.31 3.92 -3.26
C TYR A 46 8.84 4.06 -3.59
N LEU A 47 8.26 3.01 -4.18
CA LEU A 47 7.01 3.08 -4.91
C LEU A 47 5.96 2.17 -4.27
N ALA A 48 4.80 2.76 -3.98
CA ALA A 48 3.62 2.04 -3.51
C ALA A 48 3.04 1.16 -4.62
N ASP A 49 2.37 0.07 -4.23
CA ASP A 49 1.55 -0.72 -5.13
C ASP A 49 0.22 -0.03 -5.41
N PHE A 50 -0.32 -0.24 -6.61
CA PHE A 50 -1.63 0.27 -7.00
C PHE A 50 -2.74 -0.74 -6.63
N PRO A 51 -3.91 -0.27 -6.17
CA PRO A 51 -4.22 1.10 -5.73
C PRO A 51 -3.32 1.55 -4.59
N THR A 52 -2.91 2.83 -4.61
CA THR A 52 -2.06 3.41 -3.56
C THR A 52 -2.89 3.65 -2.29
N GLU A 53 -3.41 2.55 -1.75
CA GLU A 53 -4.34 2.50 -0.63
C GLU A 53 -3.75 1.69 0.53
N THR A 54 -3.95 2.13 1.76
CA THR A 54 -3.41 1.52 2.98
C THR A 54 -3.66 0.02 3.07
N TYR A 55 -4.91 -0.43 2.81
CA TYR A 55 -5.31 -1.83 2.97
C TYR A 55 -4.80 -2.73 1.85
N VAL A 56 -4.34 -2.15 0.75
CA VAL A 56 -3.64 -2.84 -0.34
C VAL A 56 -2.14 -2.92 -0.04
N ASN A 57 -1.55 -1.82 0.45
CA ASN A 57 -0.11 -1.73 0.65
C ASN A 57 0.38 -2.42 1.93
N HIS A 58 -0.38 -2.41 3.04
CA HIS A 58 0.00 -3.16 4.24
C HIS A 58 0.25 -4.66 3.98
N PRO A 59 -0.63 -5.40 3.28
CA PRO A 59 -0.33 -6.77 2.89
C PRO A 59 0.93 -6.93 2.05
N GLY A 60 1.22 -6.00 1.15
CA GLY A 60 2.46 -5.97 0.37
C GLY A 60 3.71 -5.87 1.25
N ILE A 61 3.71 -4.90 2.18
CA ILE A 61 4.78 -4.64 3.16
C ILE A 61 5.00 -5.87 4.06
N PHE A 62 3.95 -6.58 4.47
CA PHE A 62 4.03 -7.65 5.44
C PHE A 62 3.87 -9.06 4.86
N SER A 63 3.93 -9.22 3.53
CA SER A 63 3.97 -10.53 2.88
C SER A 63 5.07 -10.67 1.82
N GLY A 64 5.47 -9.57 1.20
CA GLY A 64 6.40 -9.57 0.07
C GLY A 64 5.75 -9.89 -1.28
N PHE A 65 4.41 -9.79 -1.35
CA PHE A 65 3.63 -10.04 -2.56
C PHE A 65 2.90 -8.77 -2.99
N ARG A 66 2.77 -8.59 -4.29
CA ARG A 66 1.94 -7.53 -4.89
C ARG A 66 0.44 -7.89 -4.80
N PRO A 67 -0.48 -6.95 -5.08
CA PRO A 67 -1.94 -7.18 -5.02
C PRO A 67 -2.42 -8.41 -5.78
N THR A 68 -1.89 -8.71 -6.97
CA THR A 68 -2.16 -9.95 -7.70
C THR A 68 -1.87 -11.19 -6.84
N GLY A 69 -0.79 -11.18 -6.06
CA GLY A 69 -0.38 -12.30 -5.21
C GLY A 69 -1.16 -12.38 -3.91
N HIS A 70 -1.24 -11.28 -3.14
CA HIS A 70 -1.92 -11.29 -1.84
C HIS A 70 -3.46 -11.20 -1.92
N GLY A 71 -3.99 -10.74 -3.07
CA GLY A 71 -5.41 -10.80 -3.41
C GLY A 71 -6.30 -9.70 -2.85
N LEU A 72 -5.76 -8.67 -2.18
CA LEU A 72 -6.50 -7.46 -1.84
C LEU A 72 -6.34 -6.44 -2.98
N VAL A 73 -7.46 -5.99 -3.53
CA VAL A 73 -7.51 -5.20 -4.76
C VAL A 73 -7.96 -3.76 -4.55
N ALA A 74 -8.46 -3.43 -3.35
CA ALA A 74 -8.83 -2.08 -2.91
C ALA A 74 -9.11 -2.06 -1.40
N ASN A 75 -9.21 -0.85 -0.80
CA ASN A 75 -9.68 -0.65 0.58
C ASN A 75 -11.11 -1.18 0.79
N CYS A 76 -11.92 -1.04 -0.26
CA CYS A 76 -13.29 -1.54 -0.31
C CYS A 76 -13.55 -2.19 -1.67
N TYR A 77 -14.20 -3.34 -1.70
CA TYR A 77 -14.57 -4.02 -2.94
C TYR A 77 -15.80 -4.91 -2.73
N TRP A 78 -16.45 -5.32 -3.82
CA TRP A 78 -17.58 -6.24 -3.77
C TRP A 78 -17.20 -7.63 -4.30
N ARG A 79 -17.57 -8.64 -3.53
CA ARG A 79 -17.44 -10.05 -3.91
C ARG A 79 -18.78 -10.57 -4.42
N ARG A 80 -18.87 -10.72 -5.74
CA ARG A 80 -20.08 -11.23 -6.41
C ARG A 80 -20.44 -12.65 -5.94
N ASP A 81 -19.45 -13.48 -5.64
CA ASP A 81 -19.61 -14.86 -5.20
C ASP A 81 -20.24 -14.97 -3.78
N MET A 82 -20.12 -13.98 -2.95
CA MET A 82 -20.78 -13.92 -1.64
C MET A 82 -22.16 -13.26 -1.71
N GLY A 83 -22.38 -12.37 -2.68
CA GLY A 83 -23.63 -11.62 -2.88
C GLY A 83 -23.98 -10.65 -1.76
N GLY A 84 -24.95 -9.76 -2.00
CA GLY A 84 -25.50 -8.84 -1.00
C GLY A 84 -24.45 -8.11 -0.15
N ALA A 85 -24.86 -7.75 1.05
CA ALA A 85 -24.03 -7.01 2.03
C ALA A 85 -22.80 -7.84 2.48
N ASP A 86 -22.92 -9.14 2.59
CA ASP A 86 -21.81 -10.03 2.97
C ASP A 86 -20.68 -10.02 1.95
N GLY A 87 -20.99 -9.76 0.69
CA GLY A 87 -20.02 -9.61 -0.38
C GLY A 87 -19.20 -8.33 -0.33
N VAL A 88 -19.65 -7.29 0.36
CA VAL A 88 -18.89 -6.04 0.46
C VAL A 88 -17.77 -6.20 1.49
N PHE A 89 -16.54 -6.12 1.03
CA PHE A 89 -15.38 -5.94 1.89
C PHE A 89 -15.22 -4.45 2.21
N PHE A 90 -15.05 -4.15 3.48
CA PHE A 90 -14.81 -2.81 3.99
C PHE A 90 -13.66 -2.88 4.99
N GLY A 91 -12.46 -2.56 4.53
CA GLY A 91 -11.22 -2.81 5.24
C GLY A 91 -11.05 -2.04 6.56
N PHE A 92 -11.75 -0.91 6.75
CA PHE A 92 -11.72 -0.14 7.99
C PHE A 92 -12.27 -0.92 9.19
N ASP A 93 -13.22 -1.81 8.95
CA ASP A 93 -13.93 -2.53 9.98
C ASP A 93 -13.25 -3.88 10.26
N LEU A 94 -12.84 -4.07 11.51
CA LEU A 94 -12.22 -5.32 11.96
C LEU A 94 -13.15 -6.53 11.75
N GLU A 95 -14.46 -6.39 11.95
CA GLU A 95 -15.42 -7.48 11.77
C GLU A 95 -15.47 -7.93 10.32
N HIS A 96 -15.41 -6.99 9.36
CA HIS A 96 -15.31 -7.32 7.93
C HIS A 96 -14.00 -8.05 7.62
N VAL A 97 -12.87 -7.57 8.11
CA VAL A 97 -11.55 -8.22 7.94
C VAL A 97 -11.58 -9.64 8.50
N LEU A 98 -12.10 -9.83 9.73
CA LEU A 98 -12.17 -11.13 10.37
C LEU A 98 -13.20 -12.07 9.72
N ARG A 99 -14.32 -11.56 9.21
CA ARG A 99 -15.30 -12.32 8.45
C ARG A 99 -14.68 -12.87 7.16
N HIS A 100 -14.10 -12.03 6.31
CA HIS A 100 -13.46 -12.45 5.08
C HIS A 100 -12.26 -13.35 5.32
N ARG A 101 -11.53 -13.16 6.43
CA ARG A 101 -10.49 -14.09 6.88
C ARG A 101 -11.04 -15.49 7.15
N ARG A 102 -12.23 -15.62 7.77
CA ARG A 102 -12.88 -16.91 8.04
C ARG A 102 -13.38 -17.59 6.77
N GLU A 103 -13.91 -16.82 5.81
CA GLU A 103 -14.53 -17.34 4.60
C GLU A 103 -13.51 -17.88 3.59
N ASP A 104 -12.42 -17.16 3.32
CA ASP A 104 -11.47 -17.55 2.27
C ASP A 104 -10.00 -17.27 2.61
N GLY A 105 -9.69 -16.99 3.89
CA GLY A 105 -8.36 -16.65 4.35
C GLY A 105 -7.99 -15.19 4.19
N LEU A 106 -8.76 -14.39 3.45
CA LEU A 106 -8.58 -13.00 3.06
C LEU A 106 -7.29 -12.77 2.25
N LEU A 107 -6.11 -13.07 2.81
CA LEU A 107 -4.84 -13.07 2.08
C LEU A 107 -4.59 -14.43 1.45
N LEU A 108 -4.17 -14.44 0.18
CA LEU A 108 -3.95 -15.65 -0.61
C LEU A 108 -2.54 -16.22 -0.45
N VAL A 109 -1.70 -15.55 0.31
CA VAL A 109 -0.29 -15.87 0.52
C VAL A 109 0.06 -15.81 2.00
N PRO A 110 1.09 -16.55 2.45
CA PRO A 110 1.59 -16.45 3.82
C PRO A 110 2.17 -15.07 4.12
N THR A 111 1.84 -14.52 5.29
CA THR A 111 2.39 -13.26 5.78
C THR A 111 3.76 -13.45 6.43
N MET A 112 4.52 -12.36 6.58
CA MET A 112 5.77 -12.33 7.35
C MET A 112 5.54 -12.82 8.78
N GLY A 113 4.45 -12.38 9.44
CA GLY A 113 4.12 -12.81 10.78
C GLY A 113 3.87 -14.32 10.91
N GLU A 114 3.22 -14.95 9.90
CA GLU A 114 3.05 -16.41 9.88
C GLU A 114 4.38 -17.13 9.66
N ARG A 115 5.25 -16.61 8.80
CA ARG A 115 6.59 -17.18 8.56
C ARG A 115 7.48 -17.06 9.81
N LEU A 116 7.46 -15.92 10.49
CA LEU A 116 8.15 -15.72 11.76
C LEU A 116 7.64 -16.70 12.82
N GLY A 117 6.33 -16.80 13.02
CA GLY A 117 5.73 -17.73 13.98
C GLY A 117 6.06 -19.19 13.68
N ALA A 118 6.04 -19.62 12.41
CA ALA A 118 6.45 -20.95 11.99
C ALA A 118 7.94 -21.25 12.27
N ALA A 119 8.78 -20.21 12.29
CA ALA A 119 10.20 -20.30 12.61
C ALA A 119 10.51 -20.14 14.11
N GLY A 120 9.49 -20.02 14.98
CA GLY A 120 9.65 -19.76 16.41
C GLY A 120 10.15 -18.35 16.74
N LYS A 121 9.95 -17.41 15.82
CA LYS A 121 10.28 -15.99 15.94
C LYS A 121 9.01 -15.17 16.16
N THR A 122 9.15 -13.91 16.54
CA THR A 122 8.04 -13.06 16.97
C THR A 122 7.88 -11.81 16.11
N MET A 123 6.63 -11.42 15.87
CA MET A 123 6.26 -10.14 15.28
C MET A 123 5.27 -9.41 16.18
N ARG A 124 5.54 -8.12 16.44
CA ARG A 124 4.70 -7.27 17.29
C ARG A 124 4.40 -5.96 16.61
N VAL A 125 3.13 -5.61 16.55
CA VAL A 125 2.60 -4.44 15.83
C VAL A 125 1.81 -3.57 16.78
N TYR A 126 2.18 -2.30 16.86
CA TYR A 126 1.46 -1.22 17.53
C TYR A 126 1.12 -0.15 16.50
N CYS A 127 -0.15 0.13 16.33
CA CYS A 127 -0.61 0.91 15.17
C CYS A 127 -1.66 1.95 15.58
N ALA A 128 -1.46 3.20 15.17
CA ALA A 128 -2.39 4.32 15.33
C ALA A 128 -3.19 4.54 14.03
N ASN A 129 -3.81 3.49 13.51
CA ASN A 129 -4.71 3.58 12.36
C ASN A 129 -6.02 2.83 12.68
N SER A 130 -6.88 2.57 11.70
CA SER A 130 -8.10 1.79 11.93
C SER A 130 -7.79 0.37 12.42
N LYS A 131 -8.74 -0.25 13.12
CA LYS A 131 -8.59 -1.64 13.58
C LYS A 131 -8.41 -2.64 12.42
N GLY A 132 -9.05 -2.36 11.30
CA GLY A 132 -8.95 -3.22 10.12
C GLY A 132 -7.56 -3.14 9.48
N SER A 133 -7.02 -1.93 9.24
CA SER A 133 -5.67 -1.76 8.68
C SER A 133 -4.59 -2.31 9.62
N THR A 134 -4.74 -2.07 10.91
CA THR A 134 -3.86 -2.64 11.93
C THR A 134 -3.81 -4.17 11.79
N ARG A 135 -4.97 -4.84 11.71
CA ARG A 135 -5.04 -6.30 11.57
C ARG A 135 -4.41 -6.82 10.29
N LEU A 136 -4.43 -6.05 9.19
CA LEU A 136 -3.79 -6.44 7.94
C LEU A 136 -2.25 -6.43 7.99
N GLN A 137 -1.65 -5.71 8.92
CA GLN A 137 -0.21 -5.77 9.17
C GLN A 137 0.21 -7.11 9.76
N HIS A 138 -0.66 -7.73 10.60
CA HIS A 138 -0.43 -9.06 11.16
C HIS A 138 -1.75 -9.83 11.32
N LEU A 139 -2.30 -10.32 10.20
CA LEU A 139 -3.64 -10.90 10.10
C LEU A 139 -3.87 -12.08 11.06
N TYR A 140 -2.84 -12.87 11.33
CA TYR A 140 -2.90 -14.10 12.12
C TYR A 140 -2.14 -14.03 13.45
N ALA A 141 -1.96 -12.83 14.01
CA ALA A 141 -1.28 -12.65 15.30
C ALA A 141 -1.87 -13.51 16.42
N ASP A 142 -3.19 -13.72 16.42
CA ASP A 142 -3.93 -14.54 17.37
C ASP A 142 -3.61 -16.05 17.33
N ARG A 143 -2.84 -16.52 16.35
CA ARG A 143 -2.38 -17.92 16.28
C ARG A 143 -1.09 -18.17 17.06
N TYR A 144 -0.40 -17.13 17.48
CA TYR A 144 0.94 -17.21 18.09
C TYR A 144 0.96 -16.48 19.43
N PRO A 145 1.30 -17.17 20.55
CA PRO A 145 1.16 -16.61 21.90
C PRO A 145 1.96 -15.33 22.15
N ASP A 146 3.14 -15.20 21.53
CA ASP A 146 4.09 -14.10 21.77
C ASP A 146 4.01 -12.99 20.71
N HIS A 147 3.07 -13.13 19.74
CA HIS A 147 2.81 -12.11 18.75
C HIS A 147 1.79 -11.10 19.25
N VAL A 148 1.95 -9.85 18.82
CA VAL A 148 1.02 -8.75 19.14
C VAL A 148 0.58 -8.08 17.86
N CYS A 149 -0.69 -7.70 17.81
CA CYS A 149 -1.23 -6.79 16.80
C CYS A 149 -2.28 -5.93 17.52
N ALA A 150 -1.93 -4.67 17.78
CA ALA A 150 -2.71 -3.79 18.64
C ALA A 150 -2.97 -2.44 17.95
N CYS A 151 -4.25 -2.09 17.79
CA CYS A 151 -4.68 -0.73 17.45
C CYS A 151 -4.75 0.11 18.73
N VAL A 152 -4.01 1.20 18.81
CA VAL A 152 -3.94 2.04 20.01
C VAL A 152 -5.23 2.81 20.29
N HIS A 153 -6.14 2.92 19.29
CA HIS A 153 -7.46 3.52 19.48
C HIS A 153 -8.48 2.59 20.09
N ASP A 154 -8.18 1.28 20.18
CA ASP A 154 -9.05 0.29 20.81
C ASP A 154 -8.23 -0.93 21.28
N LEU A 155 -7.59 -0.85 22.40
CA LEU A 155 -6.85 -1.97 22.99
C LEU A 155 -7.77 -3.07 23.54
N VAL A 156 -9.07 -2.79 23.69
CA VAL A 156 -10.04 -3.76 24.21
C VAL A 156 -10.43 -4.81 23.17
N THR A 157 -10.65 -4.42 21.92
CA THR A 157 -11.19 -5.34 20.90
C THR A 157 -10.18 -5.76 19.83
N SER A 158 -9.09 -5.00 19.66
CA SER A 158 -8.14 -5.26 18.57
C SER A 158 -7.09 -6.33 18.89
N VAL A 159 -6.88 -6.70 20.14
CA VAL A 159 -5.78 -7.55 20.62
C VAL A 159 -6.27 -8.95 21.01
N ALA A 160 -5.39 -9.97 20.95
CA ALA A 160 -5.66 -11.31 21.47
C ALA A 160 -5.84 -11.27 23.01
N ASP A 161 -6.62 -12.24 23.58
CA ASP A 161 -7.13 -12.13 24.95
C ASP A 161 -6.07 -11.98 26.06
N ASN A 162 -4.97 -12.75 25.99
CA ASN A 162 -3.90 -12.67 26.98
C ASN A 162 -3.16 -11.32 26.93
N GLU A 163 -2.74 -10.90 25.76
CA GLU A 163 -2.05 -9.61 25.56
C GLU A 163 -2.99 -8.42 25.84
N ARG A 164 -4.27 -8.55 25.44
CA ARG A 164 -5.28 -7.52 25.69
C ARG A 164 -5.40 -7.16 27.16
N ARG A 165 -5.49 -8.16 28.04
CA ARG A 165 -5.64 -7.91 29.47
C ARG A 165 -4.48 -7.09 30.01
N GLU A 166 -3.24 -7.48 29.72
CA GLU A 166 -2.04 -6.76 30.16
C GLU A 166 -1.98 -5.35 29.59
N LEU A 167 -2.22 -5.19 28.28
CA LEU A 167 -2.21 -3.87 27.63
C LEU A 167 -3.27 -2.93 28.22
N VAL A 168 -4.47 -3.43 28.52
CA VAL A 168 -5.54 -2.63 29.11
C VAL A 168 -5.27 -2.31 30.59
N GLU A 169 -4.66 -3.22 31.35
CA GLU A 169 -4.26 -2.98 32.73
C GLU A 169 -3.18 -1.89 32.83
N ASP A 170 -2.19 -1.90 31.92
CA ASP A 170 -1.05 -0.98 31.96
C ASP A 170 -1.32 0.37 31.24
N PHE A 171 -2.04 0.37 30.12
CA PHE A 171 -2.21 1.53 29.25
C PHE A 171 -3.67 2.01 29.09
N GLY A 172 -4.61 1.33 29.74
CA GLY A 172 -6.04 1.63 29.61
C GLY A 172 -6.66 1.07 28.31
N PRO A 173 -7.89 1.47 27.98
CA PRO A 173 -8.64 0.92 26.85
C PRO A 173 -8.14 1.37 25.46
N GLY A 174 -7.13 2.21 25.43
CA GLY A 174 -6.66 2.93 24.25
C GLY A 174 -7.04 4.41 24.30
N VAL A 175 -6.71 5.14 23.25
CA VAL A 175 -7.01 6.57 23.11
C VAL A 175 -8.00 6.81 21.97
N PRO A 176 -8.94 7.76 22.10
CA PRO A 176 -9.84 8.08 21.00
C PRO A 176 -9.04 8.61 19.80
N LEU A 177 -9.51 8.28 18.60
CA LEU A 177 -8.99 8.89 17.37
C LEU A 177 -9.44 10.36 17.33
N GLU A 178 -8.48 11.24 17.20
CA GLU A 178 -8.67 12.69 17.08
C GLU A 178 -7.83 13.21 15.91
N PHE A 179 -8.16 14.37 15.36
CA PHE A 179 -7.39 14.97 14.26
C PHE A 179 -6.89 16.35 14.65
N PRO A 180 -5.58 16.61 14.65
CA PRO A 180 -4.45 15.67 14.46
C PRO A 180 -4.35 14.62 15.57
N ASP A 181 -3.87 13.41 15.23
CA ASP A 181 -3.77 12.29 16.17
C ASP A 181 -2.45 12.30 16.98
N PHE A 182 -2.26 13.31 17.80
CA PHE A 182 -1.09 13.39 18.69
C PHE A 182 -1.07 12.29 19.77
N ARG A 183 -2.26 11.90 20.27
CA ARG A 183 -2.38 10.92 21.35
C ARG A 183 -2.11 9.50 20.88
N GLY A 184 -2.63 9.12 19.72
CA GLY A 184 -2.36 7.82 19.12
C GLY A 184 -0.90 7.68 18.73
N THR A 185 -0.34 8.68 18.05
CA THR A 185 1.09 8.76 17.70
C THR A 185 1.99 8.59 18.93
N LYS A 186 1.71 9.33 20.03
CA LYS A 186 2.45 9.22 21.28
C LYS A 186 2.32 7.83 21.89
N LEU A 187 1.11 7.24 21.94
CA LEU A 187 0.87 5.95 22.59
C LEU A 187 1.59 4.81 21.86
N VAL A 188 1.67 4.83 20.54
CA VAL A 188 2.49 3.86 19.77
C VAL A 188 3.94 3.85 20.26
N VAL A 189 4.53 5.04 20.43
CA VAL A 189 5.92 5.17 20.86
C VAL A 189 6.08 4.89 22.36
N ASP A 190 5.12 5.25 23.21
CA ASP A 190 5.14 4.91 24.64
C ASP A 190 5.08 3.39 24.83
N LEU A 191 4.26 2.66 24.09
CA LEU A 191 4.22 1.20 24.10
C LEU A 191 5.58 0.57 23.75
N PHE A 192 6.32 1.18 22.85
CA PHE A 192 7.69 0.75 22.55
C PHE A 192 8.61 0.89 23.76
N PHE A 193 8.63 2.06 24.42
CA PHE A 193 9.53 2.33 25.54
C PHE A 193 9.12 1.65 26.84
N GLU A 194 7.82 1.64 27.13
CA GLU A 194 7.30 1.22 28.43
C GLU A 194 6.94 -0.27 28.46
N ARG A 195 6.78 -0.92 27.27
CA ARG A 195 6.44 -2.34 27.18
C ARG A 195 7.44 -3.14 26.36
N GLU A 196 7.72 -2.77 25.09
CA GLU A 196 8.53 -3.61 24.22
C GLU A 196 10.00 -3.68 24.66
N LEU A 197 10.62 -2.57 24.98
CA LEU A 197 12.01 -2.58 25.46
C LEU A 197 12.18 -3.35 26.76
N PRO A 198 11.34 -3.15 27.81
CA PRO A 198 11.46 -3.89 29.07
C PRO A 198 11.26 -5.40 28.95
N ARG A 199 10.37 -5.86 28.05
CA ARG A 199 10.11 -7.30 27.85
C ARG A 199 11.07 -7.96 26.85
N GLY A 200 11.91 -7.18 26.18
CA GLY A 200 12.76 -7.61 25.08
C GLY A 200 12.02 -7.53 23.74
N LEU A 201 12.67 -6.89 22.76
CA LEU A 201 12.12 -6.70 21.41
C LEU A 201 11.77 -8.02 20.76
N GLY A 202 10.67 -8.01 19.99
CA GLY A 202 10.39 -9.04 18.99
C GLY A 202 11.48 -9.12 17.91
N ASP A 203 11.50 -10.19 17.11
CA ASP A 203 12.38 -10.27 15.95
C ASP A 203 12.02 -9.17 14.95
N VAL A 204 10.72 -8.88 14.79
CA VAL A 204 10.21 -7.72 14.05
C VAL A 204 9.21 -6.96 14.93
N THR A 205 9.52 -5.70 15.25
CA THR A 205 8.61 -4.79 15.96
C THR A 205 8.21 -3.65 15.04
N VAL A 206 6.90 -3.41 14.91
CA VAL A 206 6.31 -2.38 14.03
C VAL A 206 5.65 -1.31 14.87
N LEU A 207 6.03 -0.07 14.64
CA LEU A 207 5.44 1.14 15.20
C LEU A 207 4.81 1.92 14.04
N TRP A 208 3.49 1.82 13.86
CA TRP A 208 2.79 2.44 12.75
C TRP A 208 2.05 3.69 13.20
N ILE A 209 2.48 4.83 12.73
CA ILE A 209 1.93 6.15 13.01
C ILE A 209 0.91 6.49 11.92
N GLY A 210 -0.33 6.79 12.28
CA GLY A 210 -1.42 7.10 11.34
C GLY A 210 -1.32 8.50 10.72
N GLU A 211 -0.35 9.30 11.14
CA GLU A 211 -0.08 10.63 10.59
C GLU A 211 1.08 10.58 9.56
N PRO A 212 1.02 11.42 8.51
CA PRO A 212 0.09 12.52 8.28
C PRO A 212 -1.21 12.17 7.54
N ASP A 213 -1.51 10.90 7.26
CA ASP A 213 -2.67 10.46 6.49
C ASP A 213 -3.99 11.02 7.07
N HIS A 214 -4.23 10.79 8.35
CA HIS A 214 -5.44 11.23 9.05
C HIS A 214 -5.68 12.74 8.92
N SER A 215 -4.65 13.52 9.24
CA SER A 215 -4.74 14.98 9.13
C SER A 215 -4.82 15.47 7.69
N SER A 216 -4.20 14.76 6.74
CA SER A 216 -4.27 15.10 5.32
C SER A 216 -5.69 14.94 4.77
N HIS A 217 -6.37 13.86 5.12
CA HIS A 217 -7.77 13.64 4.76
C HIS A 217 -8.71 14.68 5.36
N GLU A 218 -8.51 15.06 6.62
CA GLU A 218 -9.40 15.98 7.33
C GLU A 218 -9.18 17.45 6.93
N PHE A 219 -7.91 17.86 6.80
CA PHE A 219 -7.56 19.28 6.67
C PHE A 219 -6.91 19.64 5.33
N GLY A 220 -6.34 18.66 4.64
CA GLY A 220 -5.48 18.88 3.46
C GLY A 220 -3.99 18.81 3.79
N ILE A 221 -3.19 18.49 2.78
CA ILE A 221 -1.76 18.17 2.93
C ILE A 221 -0.95 19.36 3.43
N ASP A 222 -1.28 20.58 2.96
CA ASP A 222 -0.52 21.81 3.24
C ASP A 222 -1.12 22.63 4.40
N ASP A 223 -2.20 22.16 5.04
CA ASP A 223 -2.79 22.83 6.20
C ASP A 223 -1.81 22.81 7.39
N GLU A 224 -1.77 23.88 8.16
CA GLU A 224 -0.83 24.00 9.29
C GLU A 224 -1.07 22.92 10.35
N ARG A 225 -2.30 22.42 10.53
CA ARG A 225 -2.62 21.30 11.43
C ARG A 225 -1.98 20.01 10.96
N THR A 226 -1.99 19.72 9.65
CA THR A 226 -1.30 18.57 9.05
C THR A 226 0.21 18.71 9.16
N ARG A 227 0.74 19.90 8.97
CA ARG A 227 2.18 20.19 9.18
C ARG A 227 2.58 19.98 10.64
N GLU A 228 1.74 20.41 11.59
CA GLU A 228 2.00 20.16 13.02
C GLU A 228 1.90 18.66 13.38
N ALA A 229 1.00 17.91 12.74
CA ALA A 229 0.94 16.45 12.87
C ALA A 229 2.25 15.80 12.41
N ARG A 230 2.81 16.20 11.26
CA ARG A 230 4.12 15.74 10.78
C ARG A 230 5.25 16.07 11.76
N ARG A 231 5.28 17.30 12.28
CA ARG A 231 6.29 17.72 13.27
C ARG A 231 6.17 16.94 14.56
N ASP A 232 4.95 16.61 15.00
CA ASP A 232 4.75 15.78 16.19
C ASP A 232 5.20 14.35 15.95
N ALA A 233 4.82 13.76 14.82
CA ALA A 233 5.27 12.44 14.41
C ALA A 233 6.80 12.35 14.35
N ASP A 234 7.47 13.39 13.83
CA ASP A 234 8.94 13.49 13.82
C ASP A 234 9.53 13.60 15.23
N ARG A 235 8.88 14.35 16.16
CA ARG A 235 9.30 14.40 17.57
C ARG A 235 9.21 13.04 18.25
N GLN A 236 8.15 12.26 17.95
CA GLN A 236 8.03 10.91 18.50
C GLN A 236 9.05 9.95 17.85
N PHE A 237 9.28 10.06 16.55
CA PHE A 237 10.35 9.33 15.86
C PHE A 237 11.74 9.68 16.42
N ALA A 238 12.01 10.94 16.73
CA ALA A 238 13.28 11.37 17.30
C ALA A 238 13.61 10.64 18.61
N ARG A 239 12.62 10.28 19.45
CA ARG A 239 12.81 9.45 20.65
C ARG A 239 13.31 8.05 20.31
N VAL A 240 12.69 7.42 19.29
CA VAL A 240 13.09 6.08 18.82
C VAL A 240 14.48 6.14 18.19
N LEU A 241 14.77 7.18 17.41
CA LEU A 241 16.06 7.38 16.78
C LEU A 241 17.18 7.58 17.80
N GLU A 242 16.96 8.41 18.83
CA GLU A 242 17.92 8.62 19.92
C GLU A 242 18.24 7.31 20.66
N TRP A 243 17.24 6.53 21.00
CA TRP A 243 17.44 5.21 21.58
C TRP A 243 18.23 4.29 20.64
N TRP A 244 17.88 4.28 19.35
CA TRP A 244 18.57 3.43 18.38
C TRP A 244 20.02 3.86 18.18
N GLU A 245 20.32 5.16 18.16
CA GLU A 245 21.69 5.69 18.04
C GLU A 245 22.55 5.38 19.27
N THR A 246 21.95 5.31 20.47
CA THR A 246 22.68 5.13 21.74
C THR A 246 22.75 3.68 22.22
N GLU A 247 21.76 2.87 21.94
CA GLU A 247 21.62 1.50 22.45
C GLU A 247 21.28 0.48 21.36
N GLY A 248 20.25 0.76 20.54
CA GLY A 248 19.65 -0.20 19.62
C GLY A 248 20.60 -0.67 18.54
N ARG A 249 21.41 0.23 17.95
CA ARG A 249 22.41 -0.09 16.93
C ARG A 249 23.45 -1.07 17.45
N ASP A 250 23.99 -0.84 18.63
CA ASP A 250 24.98 -1.69 19.26
C ASP A 250 24.39 -3.03 19.73
N ALA A 251 23.09 -3.07 20.02
CA ALA A 251 22.33 -4.28 20.29
C ALA A 251 21.97 -5.10 19.02
N GLY A 252 22.40 -4.64 17.83
CA GLY A 252 22.17 -5.34 16.56
C GLY A 252 20.80 -5.08 15.94
N VAL A 253 20.07 -4.05 16.38
CA VAL A 253 18.75 -3.68 15.83
C VAL A 253 18.92 -2.90 14.52
N GLN A 254 18.22 -3.36 13.47
CA GLN A 254 18.09 -2.66 12.21
C GLN A 254 16.88 -1.72 12.30
N LEU A 255 17.06 -0.44 12.04
CA LEU A 255 15.98 0.55 12.00
C LEU A 255 15.53 0.74 10.56
N VAL A 256 14.24 0.54 10.32
CA VAL A 256 13.57 0.79 9.04
C VAL A 256 12.58 1.92 9.25
N VAL A 257 12.59 2.91 8.36
CA VAL A 257 11.59 3.98 8.33
C VAL A 257 10.94 4.00 6.95
N MET A 258 9.61 4.02 6.91
CA MET A 258 8.88 3.94 5.65
C MET A 258 7.52 4.63 5.69
N SER A 259 6.93 4.84 4.51
CA SER A 259 5.50 5.09 4.35
C SER A 259 4.89 4.11 3.35
N ASP A 260 3.58 3.94 3.39
CA ASP A 260 2.85 3.01 2.53
C ASP A 260 2.39 3.63 1.20
N HIS A 261 2.14 4.93 1.17
CA HIS A 261 1.80 5.71 -0.02
C HIS A 261 2.07 7.20 0.21
N GLY A 262 1.82 8.00 -0.83
CA GLY A 262 1.76 9.44 -0.75
C GLY A 262 0.32 9.96 -0.81
N HIS A 263 0.12 11.25 -1.11
CA HIS A 263 -1.16 11.94 -1.17
C HIS A 263 -1.24 12.95 -2.31
N GLY A 264 -2.44 13.13 -2.86
CA GLY A 264 -2.79 14.26 -3.72
C GLY A 264 -3.86 15.15 -3.06
N VAL A 265 -4.00 16.39 -3.54
CA VAL A 265 -5.01 17.34 -3.03
C VAL A 265 -6.26 17.28 -3.90
N VAL A 266 -7.44 17.15 -3.31
CA VAL A 266 -8.73 17.17 -4.01
C VAL A 266 -8.99 18.58 -4.54
N ARG A 267 -9.04 18.73 -5.86
CA ARG A 267 -9.23 20.02 -6.53
C ARG A 267 -10.56 20.16 -7.24
N ARG A 268 -11.17 19.04 -7.64
CA ARG A 268 -12.44 19.07 -8.35
C ARG A 268 -13.29 17.83 -8.08
N HIS A 269 -14.61 18.01 -8.12
CA HIS A 269 -15.56 16.92 -8.01
C HIS A 269 -16.20 16.59 -9.36
N PHE A 270 -16.58 15.33 -9.56
CA PHE A 270 -17.39 14.86 -10.66
C PHE A 270 -18.34 13.74 -10.22
N ASP A 271 -19.38 13.49 -11.02
CA ASP A 271 -20.42 12.51 -10.72
C ASP A 271 -20.20 11.20 -11.51
N MET A 272 -19.36 10.30 -10.96
CA MET A 272 -19.04 9.02 -11.59
C MET A 272 -20.29 8.13 -11.75
N LYS A 273 -21.14 8.04 -10.72
CA LYS A 273 -22.40 7.27 -10.76
C LYS A 273 -23.32 7.84 -11.84
N GLY A 274 -23.50 9.17 -11.86
CA GLY A 274 -24.36 9.84 -12.83
C GLY A 274 -23.89 9.71 -14.29
N ILE A 275 -22.59 9.55 -14.56
CA ILE A 275 -22.10 9.23 -15.91
C ILE A 275 -22.66 7.88 -16.37
N LEU A 276 -22.57 6.86 -15.54
CA LEU A 276 -23.07 5.52 -15.84
C LEU A 276 -24.60 5.47 -15.94
N GLU A 277 -25.32 6.14 -15.05
CA GLU A 277 -26.78 6.21 -15.05
C GLU A 277 -27.33 6.95 -16.28
N LYS A 278 -26.67 8.03 -16.71
CA LYS A 278 -27.03 8.73 -17.97
C LYS A 278 -26.82 7.86 -19.21
N ALA A 279 -25.94 6.87 -19.14
CA ALA A 279 -25.76 5.87 -20.18
C ALA A 279 -26.81 4.73 -20.11
N GLY A 280 -27.76 4.81 -19.19
CA GLY A 280 -28.85 3.85 -19.02
C GLY A 280 -28.47 2.60 -18.23
N LEU A 281 -27.47 2.67 -17.35
CA LEU A 281 -27.16 1.59 -16.40
C LEU A 281 -27.82 1.89 -15.05
N SER A 282 -28.33 0.85 -14.41
CA SER A 282 -28.78 0.88 -13.00
C SER A 282 -27.59 0.57 -12.10
N ILE A 283 -27.15 1.54 -11.27
CA ILE A 283 -25.94 1.43 -10.45
C ILE A 283 -26.29 1.50 -8.96
N LEU A 284 -25.83 0.50 -8.19
CA LEU A 284 -25.78 0.56 -6.73
C LEU A 284 -24.39 0.94 -6.28
N MET A 285 -24.32 1.84 -5.28
CA MET A 285 -23.06 2.05 -4.56
C MET A 285 -22.81 0.91 -3.58
N GLY A 286 -21.55 0.54 -3.32
CA GLY A 286 -21.21 -0.47 -2.31
C GLY A 286 -21.81 -0.18 -0.93
N ARG A 287 -21.96 1.10 -0.56
CA ARG A 287 -22.65 1.53 0.66
C ARG A 287 -24.14 1.16 0.67
N GLU A 288 -24.84 1.38 -0.46
CA GLU A 288 -26.26 1.00 -0.59
C GLU A 288 -26.43 -0.53 -0.43
N VAL A 289 -25.45 -1.32 -0.95
CA VAL A 289 -25.43 -2.78 -0.78
C VAL A 289 -25.20 -3.17 0.68
N LEU A 290 -24.31 -2.49 1.41
CA LEU A 290 -24.12 -2.68 2.86
C LEU A 290 -25.39 -2.37 3.66
N GLU A 291 -26.17 -1.39 3.23
CA GLU A 291 -27.45 -1.00 3.84
C GLU A 291 -28.60 -1.94 3.46
N GLY A 292 -28.34 -2.99 2.67
CA GLY A 292 -29.28 -4.06 2.35
C GLY A 292 -29.99 -3.91 0.99
N ALA A 293 -29.49 -3.06 0.08
CA ALA A 293 -30.04 -2.98 -1.27
C ALA A 293 -29.86 -4.33 -2.01
N ASP A 294 -30.90 -4.74 -2.75
CA ASP A 294 -30.89 -5.96 -3.54
C ASP A 294 -30.05 -5.77 -4.81
N THR A 295 -28.90 -6.42 -4.85
CA THR A 295 -27.97 -6.37 -5.99
C THR A 295 -28.56 -6.93 -7.29
N ALA A 296 -29.58 -7.79 -7.22
CA ALA A 296 -30.28 -8.30 -8.41
C ALA A 296 -31.10 -7.23 -9.13
N SER A 297 -31.36 -6.09 -8.47
CA SER A 297 -32.12 -4.96 -9.06
C SER A 297 -31.25 -3.99 -9.86
N ALA A 298 -29.93 -4.19 -9.89
CA ALA A 298 -28.97 -3.31 -10.55
C ALA A 298 -28.17 -4.04 -11.64
N ASP A 299 -27.68 -3.28 -12.62
CA ASP A 299 -26.76 -3.78 -13.65
C ASP A 299 -25.33 -3.96 -13.08
N ALA A 300 -24.93 -3.09 -12.14
CA ALA A 300 -23.61 -3.16 -11.53
C ALA A 300 -23.56 -2.52 -10.12
N VAL A 301 -22.55 -2.94 -9.36
CA VAL A 301 -22.14 -2.35 -8.08
C VAL A 301 -20.87 -1.54 -8.29
N LEU A 302 -20.92 -0.25 -7.94
CA LEU A 302 -19.78 0.69 -7.95
C LEU A 302 -19.25 0.83 -6.52
N VAL A 303 -17.98 0.52 -6.32
CA VAL A 303 -17.31 0.65 -5.01
C VAL A 303 -16.10 1.55 -5.14
N GLY A 304 -16.00 2.53 -4.25
CA GLY A 304 -14.96 3.57 -4.27
C GLY A 304 -15.48 4.90 -4.83
N THR A 305 -14.83 5.98 -4.43
CA THR A 305 -15.23 7.37 -4.77
C THR A 305 -14.12 8.13 -5.51
N TYR A 306 -12.92 7.54 -5.53
CA TYR A 306 -11.78 8.00 -6.31
C TYR A 306 -11.34 6.93 -7.30
N CYS A 307 -10.42 6.03 -6.96
CA CYS A 307 -10.13 4.86 -7.79
C CYS A 307 -11.19 3.80 -7.52
N ALA A 308 -12.19 3.72 -8.38
CA ALA A 308 -13.36 2.90 -8.15
C ALA A 308 -13.33 1.60 -8.94
N GLY A 309 -13.92 0.55 -8.38
CA GLY A 309 -14.22 -0.70 -9.07
C GLY A 309 -15.69 -0.79 -9.44
N LEU A 310 -15.99 -1.26 -10.65
CA LEU A 310 -17.32 -1.56 -11.14
C LEU A 310 -17.46 -3.06 -11.37
N TRP A 311 -18.34 -3.72 -10.63
CA TRP A 311 -18.64 -5.14 -10.76
C TRP A 311 -20.04 -5.30 -11.35
N PHE A 312 -20.15 -5.87 -12.54
CA PHE A 312 -21.46 -6.17 -13.14
C PHE A 312 -22.12 -7.34 -12.42
N THR A 313 -23.41 -7.23 -12.14
CA THR A 313 -24.20 -8.32 -11.55
C THR A 313 -24.30 -9.51 -12.48
N ASN A 314 -24.36 -9.25 -13.81
CA ASN A 314 -24.20 -10.25 -14.86
C ASN A 314 -22.90 -10.00 -15.66
N PRO A 315 -21.76 -10.61 -15.30
CA PRO A 315 -20.49 -10.40 -15.97
C PRO A 315 -20.43 -11.01 -17.39
N ALA A 316 -21.43 -11.77 -17.81
CA ALA A 316 -21.52 -12.30 -19.17
C ALA A 316 -22.15 -11.31 -20.15
N ASP A 317 -22.79 -10.23 -19.66
CA ASP A 317 -23.40 -9.22 -20.53
C ASP A 317 -22.36 -8.19 -21.01
N LEU A 318 -21.69 -8.54 -22.10
CA LEU A 318 -20.71 -7.68 -22.74
C LEU A 318 -21.31 -6.35 -23.21
N SER A 319 -22.60 -6.30 -23.55
CA SER A 319 -23.24 -5.07 -24.02
C SER A 319 -23.33 -4.00 -22.94
N LEU A 320 -23.56 -4.40 -21.69
CA LEU A 320 -23.52 -3.51 -20.52
C LEU A 320 -22.09 -3.02 -20.25
N GLN A 321 -21.10 -3.92 -20.31
CA GLN A 321 -19.70 -3.57 -20.11
C GLN A 321 -19.20 -2.55 -21.15
N LEU A 322 -19.49 -2.78 -22.42
CA LEU A 322 -19.11 -1.85 -23.50
C LEU A 322 -19.80 -0.50 -23.36
N ARG A 323 -21.08 -0.46 -22.96
CA ARG A 323 -21.82 0.78 -22.71
C ARG A 323 -21.24 1.58 -21.55
N ALA A 324 -20.88 0.91 -20.45
CA ALA A 324 -20.20 1.55 -19.31
C ALA A 324 -18.84 2.12 -19.72
N ARG A 325 -18.02 1.33 -20.43
CA ARG A 325 -16.73 1.76 -20.96
C ARG A 325 -16.88 3.00 -21.84
N ASP A 326 -17.79 2.98 -22.82
CA ASP A 326 -17.97 4.09 -23.76
C ASP A 326 -18.41 5.38 -23.05
N ALA A 327 -19.31 5.27 -22.07
CA ALA A 327 -19.73 6.41 -21.26
C ALA A 327 -18.59 7.01 -20.45
N LEU A 328 -17.75 6.16 -19.83
CA LEU A 328 -16.60 6.59 -19.06
C LEU A 328 -15.53 7.23 -19.95
N MET A 329 -15.20 6.63 -21.11
CA MET A 329 -14.22 7.18 -22.05
C MET A 329 -14.64 8.53 -22.63
N ALA A 330 -15.95 8.76 -22.79
CA ALA A 330 -16.48 10.04 -23.26
C ALA A 330 -16.36 11.17 -22.20
N SER A 331 -16.18 10.84 -20.93
CA SER A 331 -16.02 11.84 -19.87
C SER A 331 -14.60 12.42 -19.86
N PRO A 332 -14.45 13.75 -19.73
CA PRO A 332 -13.16 14.38 -19.59
C PRO A 332 -12.50 14.10 -18.21
N ASP A 333 -13.28 13.62 -17.23
CA ASP A 333 -12.86 13.40 -15.85
C ASP A 333 -12.23 12.01 -15.64
N ILE A 334 -12.37 11.10 -16.60
CA ILE A 334 -11.79 9.77 -16.54
C ILE A 334 -10.40 9.79 -17.17
N GLY A 335 -9.43 9.32 -16.38
CA GLY A 335 -8.01 9.23 -16.77
C GLY A 335 -7.66 7.90 -17.40
N LEU A 336 -7.96 6.81 -16.68
CA LEU A 336 -7.60 5.46 -17.08
C LEU A 336 -8.75 4.49 -16.85
N LEU A 337 -8.82 3.47 -17.68
CA LEU A 337 -9.70 2.32 -17.49
C LEU A 337 -8.90 1.03 -17.57
N PHE A 338 -9.12 0.15 -16.61
CA PHE A 338 -8.54 -1.19 -16.59
C PHE A 338 -9.64 -2.24 -16.57
N SER A 339 -9.35 -3.41 -17.10
CA SER A 339 -10.14 -4.63 -16.88
C SER A 339 -9.20 -5.82 -16.70
N PRO A 340 -9.66 -6.94 -16.12
CA PRO A 340 -8.86 -8.14 -16.00
C PRO A 340 -8.25 -8.57 -17.32
N SER A 341 -7.13 -9.28 -17.30
CA SER A 341 -6.49 -9.84 -18.49
C SER A 341 -7.45 -10.71 -19.28
N ASP A 342 -7.30 -10.71 -20.59
CA ASP A 342 -7.98 -11.67 -21.47
C ASP A 342 -7.29 -13.04 -21.33
N PRO A 343 -8.00 -14.10 -20.89
CA PRO A 343 -7.43 -15.44 -20.76
C PRO A 343 -6.88 -16.01 -22.09
N GLU A 344 -7.40 -15.55 -23.23
CA GLU A 344 -6.92 -15.98 -24.57
C GLU A 344 -5.67 -15.19 -25.00
N GLN A 345 -5.42 -14.01 -24.39
CA GLN A 345 -4.28 -13.14 -24.66
C GLN A 345 -3.65 -12.62 -23.37
N PRO A 346 -3.13 -13.50 -22.49
CA PRO A 346 -2.71 -13.13 -21.15
C PRO A 346 -1.56 -12.11 -21.11
N CYS A 347 -0.81 -11.99 -22.19
CA CYS A 347 0.29 -11.05 -22.33
C CYS A 347 -0.09 -9.73 -23.00
N SER A 348 -1.34 -9.56 -23.43
CA SER A 348 -1.80 -8.29 -24.01
C SER A 348 -1.71 -7.14 -23.02
N ILE A 349 -1.33 -5.95 -23.51
CA ILE A 349 -1.46 -4.70 -22.75
C ILE A 349 -2.93 -4.31 -22.57
N GLU A 350 -3.80 -4.79 -23.46
CA GLU A 350 -5.24 -4.57 -23.42
C GLU A 350 -5.90 -5.62 -22.53
N GLY A 351 -6.83 -5.17 -21.69
CA GLY A 351 -7.66 -6.05 -20.88
C GLY A 351 -8.78 -6.72 -21.69
N ARG A 352 -9.59 -7.57 -21.04
CA ARG A 352 -10.68 -8.31 -21.70
C ARG A 352 -11.79 -7.41 -22.28
N ILE A 353 -11.92 -6.17 -21.79
CA ILE A 353 -12.83 -5.17 -22.37
C ILE A 353 -12.02 -4.28 -23.31
N PRO A 354 -12.30 -4.30 -24.63
CA PRO A 354 -11.52 -3.55 -25.60
C PRO A 354 -11.38 -2.06 -25.26
N GLY A 355 -10.19 -1.52 -25.42
CA GLY A 355 -9.87 -0.12 -25.11
C GLY A 355 -9.47 0.13 -23.66
N THR A 356 -9.50 -0.87 -22.76
CA THR A 356 -9.01 -0.76 -21.39
C THR A 356 -7.62 -1.39 -21.26
N PHE A 357 -6.77 -0.86 -20.39
CA PHE A 357 -5.54 -1.55 -20.02
C PHE A 357 -5.83 -2.84 -19.25
N SER A 358 -4.95 -3.82 -19.39
CA SER A 358 -4.95 -5.01 -18.54
C SER A 358 -4.50 -4.63 -17.12
N GLU A 359 -5.26 -5.07 -16.08
CA GLU A 359 -4.86 -4.92 -14.67
C GLU A 359 -3.51 -5.57 -14.33
N ARG A 360 -3.03 -6.50 -15.18
CA ARG A 360 -1.70 -7.08 -15.05
C ARG A 360 -0.58 -6.03 -15.12
N LEU A 361 -0.76 -4.98 -15.91
CA LEU A 361 0.24 -3.92 -16.05
C LEU A 361 0.51 -3.16 -14.75
N VAL A 362 -0.47 -3.13 -13.86
CA VAL A 362 -0.41 -2.46 -12.55
C VAL A 362 -0.47 -3.44 -11.37
N PHE A 363 -0.27 -4.73 -11.64
CA PHE A 363 -0.17 -5.82 -10.65
C PHE A 363 -1.41 -6.03 -9.77
N THR A 364 -2.60 -5.76 -10.30
CA THR A 364 -3.88 -5.91 -9.58
C THR A 364 -4.77 -7.00 -10.14
N ASP A 365 -4.35 -7.67 -11.22
CA ASP A 365 -5.13 -8.72 -11.87
C ASP A 365 -5.31 -9.94 -10.95
N GLY A 366 -6.56 -10.31 -10.68
CA GLY A 366 -6.86 -11.40 -9.77
C GLY A 366 -8.36 -11.69 -9.66
N ARG A 367 -8.70 -12.74 -8.89
CA ARG A 367 -10.09 -13.23 -8.75
C ARG A 367 -11.07 -12.24 -8.13
N ARG A 368 -10.58 -11.18 -7.46
CA ARG A 368 -11.40 -10.14 -6.82
C ARG A 368 -11.40 -8.84 -7.60
N SER A 369 -10.65 -8.78 -8.71
CA SER A 369 -10.60 -7.58 -9.55
C SER A 369 -11.99 -7.18 -10.02
N PRO A 370 -12.27 -5.88 -10.15
CA PRO A 370 -13.49 -5.40 -10.77
C PRO A 370 -13.55 -5.79 -12.25
N ASP A 371 -14.74 -5.78 -12.82
CA ASP A 371 -14.88 -5.94 -14.28
C ASP A 371 -14.35 -4.71 -15.03
N LEU A 372 -14.52 -3.52 -14.44
CA LEU A 372 -13.86 -2.28 -14.84
C LEU A 372 -13.30 -1.57 -13.60
N ARG A 373 -12.03 -1.21 -13.64
CA ARG A 373 -11.44 -0.26 -12.71
C ARG A 373 -11.37 1.11 -13.35
N ILE A 374 -11.81 2.11 -12.61
CA ILE A 374 -11.96 3.47 -13.06
C ILE A 374 -11.00 4.34 -12.27
N VAL A 375 -10.05 4.97 -12.96
CA VAL A 375 -9.13 5.94 -12.36
C VAL A 375 -9.46 7.32 -12.92
N PRO A 376 -9.85 8.26 -12.08
CA PRO A 376 -10.09 9.63 -12.50
C PRO A 376 -8.82 10.29 -13.04
N ARG A 377 -8.99 11.28 -13.87
CA ARG A 377 -7.90 12.09 -14.40
C ARG A 377 -7.36 13.04 -13.31
N GLY A 378 -6.06 13.26 -13.27
CA GLY A 378 -5.51 14.40 -12.54
C GLY A 378 -6.03 15.71 -13.12
N ASP A 379 -6.24 16.71 -12.27
CA ASP A 379 -6.67 18.03 -12.68
C ASP A 379 -5.57 18.73 -13.50
N PRO A 380 -5.83 19.10 -14.77
CA PRO A 380 -4.78 19.61 -15.66
C PRO A 380 -4.28 21.03 -15.31
N GLU A 381 -5.01 21.77 -14.49
CA GLU A 381 -4.64 23.13 -14.09
C GLU A 381 -3.76 23.13 -12.83
N THR A 382 -4.01 22.18 -11.94
CA THR A 382 -3.38 22.15 -10.60
C THR A 382 -2.55 20.91 -10.32
N GLY A 383 -2.65 19.86 -11.16
CA GLY A 383 -2.04 18.55 -10.90
C GLY A 383 -2.69 17.76 -9.76
N GLY A 384 -3.79 18.26 -9.18
CA GLY A 384 -4.48 17.64 -8.06
C GLY A 384 -5.49 16.57 -8.46
N LEU A 385 -6.24 16.07 -7.48
CA LEU A 385 -7.17 14.95 -7.67
C LEU A 385 -8.56 15.44 -8.12
N VAL A 386 -9.19 14.63 -8.96
CA VAL A 386 -10.58 14.74 -9.37
C VAL A 386 -11.32 13.51 -8.87
N MET A 387 -12.35 13.66 -8.05
CA MET A 387 -13.05 12.54 -7.42
C MET A 387 -14.54 12.80 -7.22
N ALA A 388 -15.29 11.78 -6.78
CA ALA A 388 -16.67 11.98 -6.33
C ALA A 388 -16.73 12.88 -5.08
N PRO A 389 -17.85 13.61 -4.84
CA PRO A 389 -17.94 14.63 -3.79
C PRO A 389 -18.08 14.05 -2.37
N GLU A 390 -17.19 13.15 -1.97
CA GLU A 390 -17.17 12.55 -0.63
C GLU A 390 -16.26 13.32 0.32
N LEU A 391 -15.10 13.77 -0.16
CA LEU A 391 -14.20 14.65 0.58
C LEU A 391 -14.33 16.09 0.10
N PRO A 392 -14.14 17.10 0.98
CA PRO A 392 -14.18 18.49 0.57
C PRO A 392 -13.02 18.86 -0.35
N LEU A 393 -13.19 19.93 -1.14
CA LEU A 393 -12.08 20.50 -1.91
C LEU A 393 -10.99 20.98 -0.95
N GLY A 394 -9.74 20.69 -1.28
CA GLY A 394 -8.59 20.99 -0.45
C GLY A 394 -8.16 19.84 0.46
N ALA A 395 -9.02 18.87 0.74
CA ALA A 395 -8.65 17.66 1.48
C ALA A 395 -7.58 16.86 0.73
N GLY A 396 -6.80 16.07 1.46
CA GLY A 396 -5.91 15.07 0.88
C GLY A 396 -6.67 13.79 0.56
N ASN A 397 -6.25 13.10 -0.50
CA ASN A 397 -6.70 11.75 -0.81
C ASN A 397 -5.61 11.01 -1.59
N HIS A 398 -5.78 9.69 -1.72
CA HIS A 398 -4.86 8.79 -2.39
C HIS A 398 -5.62 7.59 -2.97
N GLY A 399 -4.92 6.70 -3.68
CA GLY A 399 -5.51 5.51 -4.30
C GLY A 399 -5.21 5.43 -5.81
N GLY A 400 -4.65 6.51 -6.39
CA GLY A 400 -4.42 6.63 -7.82
C GLY A 400 -3.01 6.27 -8.28
N LEU A 401 -2.68 6.76 -9.46
CA LEU A 401 -1.44 6.47 -10.18
C LEU A 401 -0.63 7.75 -10.51
N LEU A 402 -0.94 8.86 -9.82
CA LEU A 402 -0.12 10.07 -9.96
C LEU A 402 1.15 9.95 -9.11
N PRO A 403 2.26 10.56 -9.53
CA PRO A 403 3.55 10.45 -8.83
C PRO A 403 3.47 10.82 -7.34
N GLN A 404 2.69 11.84 -6.97
CA GLN A 404 2.52 12.26 -5.58
C GLN A 404 1.78 11.25 -4.69
N GLU A 405 1.08 10.27 -5.30
CA GLU A 405 0.40 9.19 -4.58
C GLU A 405 1.27 7.92 -4.52
N ILE A 406 2.04 7.64 -5.59
CA ILE A 406 2.87 6.45 -5.73
C ILE A 406 4.18 6.58 -4.93
N ASN A 407 4.80 7.78 -4.90
CA ASN A 407 6.08 7.96 -4.23
C ASN A 407 5.90 7.95 -2.71
N ALA A 408 6.61 7.03 -2.07
CA ALA A 408 6.64 6.80 -0.64
C ALA A 408 8.07 6.95 -0.09
N VAL A 409 8.22 6.90 1.22
CA VAL A 409 9.50 7.01 1.92
C VAL A 409 10.05 5.63 2.25
N LEU A 410 11.35 5.41 2.05
CA LEU A 410 12.09 4.28 2.61
C LEU A 410 13.50 4.70 3.01
N ALA A 411 13.87 4.40 4.24
CA ALA A 411 15.25 4.45 4.70
C ALA A 411 15.54 3.28 5.65
N VAL A 412 16.77 2.74 5.60
CA VAL A 412 17.21 1.62 6.44
C VAL A 412 18.60 1.87 6.98
N GLY A 413 18.82 1.55 8.27
CA GLY A 413 20.11 1.65 8.93
C GLY A 413 20.35 0.51 9.89
N GLY A 414 21.63 0.23 10.20
CA GLY A 414 22.05 -0.81 11.12
C GLY A 414 23.21 -1.64 10.59
N SER A 415 23.61 -2.66 11.35
CA SER A 415 24.77 -3.49 11.01
C SER A 415 24.59 -4.34 9.75
N ALA A 416 23.32 -4.68 9.41
CA ALA A 416 23.02 -5.38 8.16
C ALA A 416 23.09 -4.45 6.93
N PHE A 417 22.98 -3.13 7.13
CA PHE A 417 22.99 -2.08 6.11
C PHE A 417 24.15 -1.11 6.34
N PRO A 418 25.42 -1.52 6.11
CA PRO A 418 26.58 -0.73 6.47
C PRO A 418 26.78 0.45 5.51
N GLY A 419 27.05 1.63 6.07
CA GLY A 419 27.27 2.86 5.30
C GLY A 419 26.02 3.68 5.11
N SER A 420 26.05 4.53 4.08
CA SER A 420 24.94 5.38 3.69
C SER A 420 24.98 5.65 2.19
N ALA A 421 23.83 5.65 1.54
CA ALA A 421 23.68 6.03 0.13
C ALA A 421 22.24 6.41 -0.17
N VAL A 422 22.05 7.31 -1.12
CA VAL A 422 20.77 7.50 -1.79
C VAL A 422 20.76 6.64 -3.04
N HIS A 423 19.81 5.71 -3.12
CA HIS A 423 19.66 4.80 -4.24
C HIS A 423 18.64 5.35 -5.24
N ASP A 424 19.05 5.41 -6.50
CA ASP A 424 18.16 5.77 -7.63
C ASP A 424 17.45 4.55 -8.22
N ASP A 425 17.85 3.34 -7.82
CA ASP A 425 17.15 2.11 -8.18
C ASP A 425 15.72 2.11 -7.61
N PRO A 426 14.69 1.79 -8.41
CA PRO A 426 13.35 1.69 -7.88
C PRO A 426 13.24 0.52 -6.90
N ALA A 427 12.51 0.75 -5.83
CA ALA A 427 12.14 -0.25 -4.84
C ALA A 427 10.65 -0.14 -4.50
N GLY A 428 10.07 -1.20 -3.97
CA GLY A 428 8.65 -1.23 -3.56
C GLY A 428 8.45 -2.01 -2.26
N HIS A 429 7.22 -2.06 -1.79
CA HIS A 429 6.84 -2.66 -0.52
C HIS A 429 7.23 -4.14 -0.43
N ALA A 430 7.00 -4.88 -1.52
CA ALA A 430 7.35 -6.30 -1.57
C ALA A 430 8.86 -6.55 -1.39
N ASP A 431 9.71 -5.63 -1.84
CA ASP A 431 11.17 -5.75 -1.76
C ASP A 431 11.67 -5.60 -0.32
N LEU A 432 11.11 -4.65 0.43
CA LEU A 432 11.42 -4.49 1.85
C LEU A 432 11.09 -5.77 2.63
N ALA A 433 9.89 -6.33 2.40
CA ALA A 433 9.48 -7.58 3.02
C ALA A 433 10.43 -8.74 2.68
N VAL A 434 10.81 -8.88 1.40
CA VAL A 434 11.77 -9.91 0.95
C VAL A 434 13.12 -9.70 1.63
N THR A 435 13.58 -8.47 1.75
CA THR A 435 14.86 -8.14 2.40
C THR A 435 14.85 -8.52 3.88
N ILE A 436 13.81 -8.12 4.64
CA ILE A 436 13.66 -8.49 6.04
C ILE A 436 13.59 -10.02 6.20
N MET A 437 12.71 -10.69 5.44
CA MET A 437 12.54 -12.15 5.52
C MET A 437 13.81 -12.92 5.12
N THR A 438 14.61 -12.39 4.20
CA THR A 438 15.90 -12.98 3.82
C THR A 438 16.90 -12.88 4.96
N LEU A 439 17.04 -11.70 5.58
CA LEU A 439 17.92 -11.47 6.71
C LEU A 439 17.51 -12.26 7.95
N GLU A 440 16.20 -12.48 8.13
CA GLU A 440 15.63 -13.34 9.17
C GLU A 440 15.75 -14.85 8.87
N GLY A 441 16.23 -15.24 7.65
CA GLY A 441 16.38 -16.63 7.25
C GLY A 441 15.05 -17.34 6.93
N LEU A 442 13.99 -16.61 6.66
CA LEU A 442 12.62 -17.14 6.46
C LEU A 442 12.34 -17.61 5.03
N LEU A 443 13.20 -17.32 4.07
CA LEU A 443 13.01 -17.66 2.65
C LEU A 443 13.86 -18.85 2.19
N ALA A 444 14.42 -19.62 3.12
CA ALA A 444 15.18 -20.84 2.81
C ALA A 444 14.22 -22.06 2.69
N GLY A 445 14.11 -22.63 1.50
CA GLY A 445 13.32 -23.85 1.25
C GLY A 445 12.80 -23.92 -0.18
N SER A 446 12.81 -25.13 -0.79
CA SER A 446 12.37 -25.35 -2.18
C SER A 446 10.87 -25.33 -2.37
N ASP A 447 10.09 -25.61 -1.30
CA ASP A 447 8.64 -25.84 -1.38
C ASP A 447 7.81 -24.63 -0.96
N MET A 448 8.44 -23.47 -0.79
CA MET A 448 7.77 -22.26 -0.35
C MET A 448 7.23 -21.43 -1.52
N VAL A 449 6.02 -20.89 -1.34
CA VAL A 449 5.51 -19.82 -2.21
C VAL A 449 6.47 -18.64 -2.10
N LYS A 450 7.15 -18.33 -3.20
CA LYS A 450 8.16 -17.27 -3.23
C LYS A 450 7.48 -15.90 -3.34
N PRO A 451 7.87 -14.93 -2.52
CA PRO A 451 7.43 -13.55 -2.69
C PRO A 451 7.83 -12.99 -4.06
N THR A 452 7.10 -11.94 -4.48
CA THR A 452 7.30 -11.30 -5.79
C THR A 452 8.28 -10.12 -5.77
N GLY A 453 8.67 -9.65 -4.57
CA GLY A 453 9.68 -8.61 -4.41
C GLY A 453 11.10 -9.13 -4.63
N ARG A 454 12.05 -8.20 -4.84
CA ARG A 454 13.49 -8.47 -4.91
C ARG A 454 14.19 -8.21 -3.58
N LEU A 455 15.39 -8.71 -3.43
CA LEU A 455 16.29 -8.30 -2.34
C LEU A 455 16.83 -6.89 -2.62
N LEU A 456 16.82 -6.01 -1.62
CA LEU A 456 17.47 -4.69 -1.65
C LEU A 456 18.97 -4.85 -1.39
N ASP A 457 19.63 -5.64 -2.24
CA ASP A 457 21.04 -6.01 -2.08
C ASP A 457 22.01 -4.83 -2.26
N GLU A 458 21.57 -3.73 -2.91
CA GLU A 458 22.33 -2.49 -3.01
C GLU A 458 22.65 -1.84 -1.65
N ALA A 459 21.86 -2.14 -0.61
CA ALA A 459 22.11 -1.69 0.76
C ALA A 459 22.85 -2.73 1.62
N LEU A 460 23.11 -3.94 1.09
CA LEU A 460 23.73 -5.04 1.81
C LEU A 460 25.24 -5.15 1.54
N PRO A 461 26.01 -5.79 2.45
CA PRO A 461 27.45 -6.01 2.23
C PRO A 461 27.75 -6.78 0.94
N GLY A 462 28.55 -6.19 0.07
CA GLY A 462 28.95 -6.82 -1.20
C GLY A 462 27.91 -6.72 -2.32
N GLY A 463 26.83 -6.02 -2.08
CA GLY A 463 25.83 -5.74 -3.10
C GLY A 463 26.31 -4.77 -4.20
N PRO A 464 25.56 -4.60 -5.28
CA PRO A 464 25.92 -3.72 -6.39
C PRO A 464 25.93 -2.25 -5.95
N VAL A 465 26.95 -1.51 -6.35
CA VAL A 465 27.06 -0.08 -6.02
C VAL A 465 25.95 0.74 -6.71
N ARG A 466 25.52 0.33 -7.88
CA ARG A 466 24.47 0.97 -8.68
C ARG A 466 23.95 0.00 -9.74
N ARG A 467 22.64 0.02 -9.95
CA ARG A 467 21.99 -0.53 -11.14
C ARG A 467 21.55 0.60 -12.07
N THR A 468 21.28 0.27 -13.31
CA THR A 468 20.65 1.21 -14.25
C THR A 468 19.23 0.69 -14.50
N PRO A 469 18.20 1.34 -13.97
CA PRO A 469 16.84 0.93 -14.23
C PRO A 469 16.50 1.04 -15.71
N ALA A 470 15.71 0.10 -16.22
CA ALA A 470 15.13 0.19 -17.55
C ALA A 470 13.74 0.84 -17.46
N GLY A 471 13.49 1.84 -18.32
CA GLY A 471 12.18 2.48 -18.42
C GLY A 471 11.34 1.80 -19.49
N GLU A 472 10.05 1.60 -19.21
CA GLU A 472 9.05 1.08 -20.12
C GLU A 472 7.85 2.02 -20.16
N ALA A 473 7.25 2.21 -21.33
CA ALA A 473 5.98 2.94 -21.48
C ALA A 473 5.02 2.14 -22.34
N PHE A 474 3.77 2.06 -21.89
CA PHE A 474 2.68 1.37 -22.58
C PHE A 474 1.64 2.41 -22.98
N ASP A 475 1.35 2.48 -24.25
CA ASP A 475 0.35 3.36 -24.83
C ASP A 475 -0.83 2.56 -25.36
N LEU A 476 -2.05 2.94 -24.99
CA LEU A 476 -3.27 2.35 -25.50
C LEU A 476 -4.23 3.44 -25.98
N THR A 477 -4.60 3.36 -27.25
CA THR A 477 -5.51 4.30 -27.89
C THR A 477 -6.79 3.62 -28.34
N PHE A 478 -7.94 4.12 -27.90
CA PHE A 478 -9.25 3.68 -28.35
C PHE A 478 -10.11 4.90 -28.74
N GLY A 479 -10.29 5.11 -30.03
CA GLY A 479 -10.91 6.32 -30.55
C GLY A 479 -10.15 7.59 -30.14
N ALA A 480 -10.80 8.47 -29.40
CA ALA A 480 -10.19 9.68 -28.84
C ALA A 480 -9.63 9.49 -27.41
N PHE A 481 -9.76 8.31 -26.82
CA PHE A 481 -9.27 8.01 -25.50
C PHE A 481 -7.86 7.41 -25.59
N HIS A 482 -6.87 8.14 -25.09
CA HIS A 482 -5.48 7.74 -25.15
C HIS A 482 -4.89 7.68 -23.74
N GLN A 483 -4.39 6.52 -23.34
CA GLN A 483 -3.89 6.21 -22.01
C GLN A 483 -2.40 5.83 -22.09
N ARG A 484 -1.64 6.14 -21.04
CA ARG A 484 -0.22 5.76 -20.86
C ARG A 484 0.04 5.25 -19.46
N ILE A 485 0.86 4.20 -19.37
CA ILE A 485 1.47 3.70 -18.14
C ILE A 485 2.98 3.77 -18.30
N GLU A 486 3.68 4.25 -17.29
CA GLU A 486 5.13 4.29 -17.22
C GLU A 486 5.63 3.41 -16.08
N ARG A 487 6.66 2.61 -16.35
CA ARG A 487 7.28 1.71 -15.37
C ARG A 487 8.78 1.82 -15.41
N LEU A 488 9.42 1.53 -14.28
CA LEU A 488 10.86 1.25 -14.17
C LEU A 488 11.05 -0.22 -13.82
N SER A 489 12.08 -0.86 -14.38
CA SER A 489 12.46 -2.23 -14.04
C SER A 489 13.88 -2.27 -13.48
N SER A 490 14.08 -2.96 -12.36
CA SER A 490 15.38 -3.19 -11.73
C SER A 490 15.38 -4.51 -10.98
N GLY A 491 16.49 -5.25 -11.05
CA GLY A 491 16.67 -6.50 -10.30
C GLY A 491 15.65 -7.60 -10.63
N GLY A 492 15.03 -7.56 -11.83
CA GLY A 492 14.00 -8.50 -12.25
C GLY A 492 12.58 -8.13 -11.80
N CYS A 493 12.39 -7.00 -11.12
CA CYS A 493 11.08 -6.47 -10.73
C CYS A 493 10.74 -5.22 -11.52
N ALA A 494 9.45 -5.00 -11.79
CA ALA A 494 8.94 -3.81 -12.45
C ALA A 494 8.07 -3.00 -11.49
N TYR A 495 8.07 -1.67 -11.62
CA TYR A 495 7.43 -0.72 -10.72
C TYR A 495 6.70 0.35 -11.52
N VAL A 496 5.43 0.59 -11.23
CA VAL A 496 4.68 1.67 -11.85
C VAL A 496 5.15 3.00 -11.26
N THR A 497 5.54 3.94 -12.12
CA THR A 497 5.99 5.27 -11.70
C THR A 497 4.95 6.33 -11.93
N CYS A 498 4.10 6.13 -12.94
CA CYS A 498 3.02 7.03 -13.30
C CYS A 498 2.06 6.36 -14.27
N ALA A 499 0.79 6.75 -14.24
CA ALA A 499 -0.11 6.48 -15.35
C ALA A 499 -1.13 7.61 -15.49
N HIS A 500 -1.46 7.97 -16.74
CA HIS A 500 -2.31 9.10 -17.02
C HIS A 500 -2.97 9.02 -18.41
N ARG A 501 -4.00 9.84 -18.61
CA ARG A 501 -4.58 10.06 -19.94
C ARG A 501 -3.77 11.09 -20.70
N ILE A 502 -3.39 10.77 -21.91
CA ILE A 502 -2.76 11.73 -22.84
C ILE A 502 -3.87 12.51 -23.55
N ASN A 503 -3.80 13.82 -23.49
CA ASN A 503 -4.74 14.73 -24.15
C ASN A 503 -4.01 15.77 -24.98
N ASN A 504 -4.77 16.43 -25.89
CA ASN A 504 -4.27 17.53 -26.72
C ASN A 504 -3.98 18.83 -25.95
N ASP A 505 -4.26 18.86 -24.64
CA ASP A 505 -3.97 20.00 -23.77
C ASP A 505 -2.50 20.05 -23.28
N GLY A 506 -1.70 19.02 -23.60
CA GLY A 506 -0.27 18.97 -23.28
C GLY A 506 0.03 18.70 -21.79
N TRP A 507 -1.00 18.43 -20.96
CA TRP A 507 -0.76 18.12 -19.55
C TRP A 507 -0.14 16.73 -19.39
N THR A 508 0.97 16.67 -18.65
CA THR A 508 1.60 15.44 -18.18
C THR A 508 1.90 15.60 -16.69
N PRO A 509 1.82 14.54 -15.87
CA PRO A 509 2.26 14.60 -14.47
C PRO A 509 3.74 15.00 -14.38
N GLU A 510 4.08 15.85 -13.45
CA GLU A 510 5.48 16.20 -13.19
C GLU A 510 6.22 14.95 -12.66
N ARG A 511 7.23 14.47 -13.39
CA ARG A 511 8.09 13.29 -13.20
C ARG A 511 7.56 12.02 -13.87
N GLY A 512 7.67 11.98 -15.19
CA GLY A 512 7.67 10.74 -15.97
C GLY A 512 9.05 10.06 -16.00
N LEU A 513 9.23 9.12 -16.91
CA LEU A 513 10.48 8.38 -17.13
C LEU A 513 11.68 9.32 -17.34
N PRO A 514 12.89 8.92 -16.92
CA PRO A 514 14.11 9.64 -17.28
C PRO A 514 14.26 9.75 -18.80
N GLU A 515 14.77 10.89 -19.30
CA GLU A 515 15.06 11.08 -20.72
C GLU A 515 15.91 9.92 -21.26
N GLY A 516 15.42 9.17 -22.24
CA GLY A 516 16.13 8.07 -22.90
C GLY A 516 15.53 6.66 -22.74
N ALA A 517 14.39 6.51 -22.07
CA ALA A 517 13.69 5.22 -21.99
C ALA A 517 13.22 4.71 -23.37
N ARG A 518 13.48 3.42 -23.66
CA ARG A 518 13.07 2.77 -24.92
C ARG A 518 11.70 2.14 -24.78
N THR A 519 10.94 2.14 -25.88
CA THR A 519 9.72 1.35 -26.07
C THR A 519 10.09 0.05 -26.79
N ASP A 520 10.02 -1.11 -26.11
CA ASP A 520 10.20 -2.42 -26.73
C ASP A 520 9.05 -3.36 -26.34
N ASP A 521 8.37 -3.89 -27.36
CA ASP A 521 7.17 -4.76 -27.25
C ASP A 521 7.47 -6.25 -26.98
N ASP A 522 8.72 -6.68 -26.73
CA ASP A 522 9.12 -8.09 -26.95
C ASP A 522 9.41 -8.93 -25.68
N ASP A 523 9.19 -8.48 -24.43
CA ASP A 523 9.65 -9.21 -23.22
C ASP A 523 8.59 -10.06 -22.48
N CYS A 524 7.38 -10.22 -23.02
CA CYS A 524 6.32 -11.00 -22.37
C CYS A 524 6.63 -12.50 -22.21
N LEU A 525 7.57 -13.04 -22.98
CA LEU A 525 7.86 -14.48 -23.00
C LEU A 525 8.82 -14.98 -21.92
N LYS A 526 9.38 -14.13 -21.06
CA LYS A 526 10.41 -14.53 -20.10
C LYS A 526 9.91 -14.78 -18.67
N GLU A 527 8.70 -14.36 -18.31
CA GLU A 527 8.19 -14.48 -16.95
C GLU A 527 7.47 -15.81 -16.63
N GLU A 528 7.07 -16.60 -17.61
CA GLU A 528 6.32 -17.85 -17.39
C GLU A 528 7.18 -19.09 -17.04
N ASN A 529 8.52 -18.99 -17.03
CA ASN A 529 9.41 -20.16 -16.80
C ASN A 529 10.36 -20.01 -15.60
N ARG A 530 9.99 -19.27 -14.54
CA ARG A 530 10.79 -19.26 -13.31
C ARG A 530 9.98 -19.41 -12.03
#